data_845ebe33af9e33bb084a7b7c3dcbbcf9
#
_entry.id   845ebe33af9e33bb084a7b7c3dcbbcf9
#
_cell.length_a   1.000
_cell.length_b   1.000
_cell.length_c   1.000
_cell.angle_alpha   90.00
_cell.angle_beta   90.00
_cell.angle_gamma   90.00
#
_symmetry.space_group_name_H-M   'P 1'
#
loop_
_entity.id
_entity.type
_entity.pdbx_description
1 polymer ?
#
loop_
_entity_poly.entity_id
_entity_poly.type
_entity_poly.pdbx_seq_one_letter_code
_entity_poly.pdbx_strand_id
1 'polypeptide(L)'
;KLMKKIKEAIINADPRMKGLLVVMIAYIGIVATTLNAGATNQIDNYVETIDVKVQDGNQDQKDYLIRQASVSSVLDDLKISVNPQDILNLDLNYIVNKGDLIQITRVNQADIDEMITVESNTVNTTGLELFTTKVAQQGQNGQVKNTYRVTYENGNEVGRELIGSQVVSQATDTIIETGAVQEGAFFTGRLTTYGGDCAGGNGTSSTGIKLSPISGVQGSNSPKLTYNGRSYYCLAADPSIPFGTIIEITNHNLSIESTAYGIVVDRGGAIKGNKIDIFNGTEAGKYFTGGTSKNTQFKIISVGSGKNFWK
;
A
#
# COMPACT_ATOMS: atom_id res chain seq x y z
N LYS A 1 -27.54 21.65 -68.30
CA LYS A 1 -27.16 22.93 -67.67
C LYS A 1 -27.62 23.02 -66.19
N LEU A 2 -28.84 22.56 -65.89
CA LEU A 2 -29.41 22.58 -64.54
C LEU A 2 -28.64 21.65 -63.58
N MET A 3 -28.37 20.40 -63.96
CA MET A 3 -27.65 19.41 -63.16
C MET A 3 -26.23 19.86 -62.79
N LYS A 4 -25.55 20.64 -63.66
CA LYS A 4 -24.24 21.20 -63.34
C LYS A 4 -24.31 22.27 -62.27
N LYS A 5 -25.31 23.14 -62.33
CA LYS A 5 -25.56 24.20 -61.33
C LYS A 5 -25.95 23.59 -59.96
N ILE A 6 -26.72 22.48 -59.98
CA ILE A 6 -27.11 21.76 -58.76
C ILE A 6 -25.89 21.10 -58.10
N LYS A 7 -25.00 20.45 -58.86
CA LYS A 7 -23.75 19.89 -58.31
C LYS A 7 -22.84 20.98 -57.75
N GLU A 8 -22.71 22.12 -58.42
CA GLU A 8 -21.90 23.24 -57.92
C GLU A 8 -22.50 23.85 -56.65
N ALA A 9 -23.82 23.90 -56.51
CA ALA A 9 -24.51 24.36 -55.29
C ALA A 9 -24.30 23.42 -54.10
N ILE A 10 -24.29 22.07 -54.33
CA ILE A 10 -24.00 21.07 -53.27
C ILE A 10 -22.56 21.15 -52.82
N ILE A 11 -21.60 21.30 -53.76
CA ILE A 11 -20.17 21.37 -53.41
C ILE A 11 -19.86 22.59 -52.54
N ASN A 12 -20.51 23.73 -52.83
CA ASN A 12 -20.25 25.01 -52.18
C ASN A 12 -21.18 25.30 -50.97
N ALA A 13 -22.08 24.38 -50.61
CA ALA A 13 -22.97 24.57 -49.46
C ALA A 13 -22.22 24.31 -48.13
N ASP A 14 -22.64 24.99 -47.09
CA ASP A 14 -22.20 24.74 -45.73
C ASP A 14 -22.34 23.25 -45.39
N PRO A 15 -21.35 22.62 -44.75
CA PRO A 15 -21.40 21.21 -44.36
C PRO A 15 -22.68 20.81 -43.62
N ARG A 16 -23.29 21.75 -42.89
CA ARG A 16 -24.55 21.56 -42.14
C ARG A 16 -25.77 21.52 -43.05
N MET A 17 -25.69 22.12 -44.25
CA MET A 17 -26.77 22.20 -45.23
C MET A 17 -26.70 21.10 -46.29
N LYS A 18 -25.58 20.40 -46.43
CA LYS A 18 -25.37 19.37 -47.45
C LYS A 18 -26.37 18.21 -47.37
N GLY A 19 -26.65 17.76 -46.12
CA GLY A 19 -27.62 16.69 -45.88
C GLY A 19 -29.04 17.07 -46.34
N LEU A 20 -29.49 18.28 -45.97
CA LEU A 20 -30.80 18.79 -46.35
C LEU A 20 -30.92 18.99 -47.87
N LEU A 21 -29.86 19.45 -48.51
CA LEU A 21 -29.84 19.71 -49.98
C LEU A 21 -29.88 18.38 -50.77
N VAL A 22 -29.25 17.30 -50.33
CA VAL A 22 -29.29 15.97 -50.95
C VAL A 22 -30.69 15.38 -50.86
N VAL A 23 -31.35 15.51 -49.71
CA VAL A 23 -32.73 15.03 -49.52
C VAL A 23 -33.70 15.80 -50.39
N MET A 24 -33.56 17.13 -50.46
CA MET A 24 -34.35 17.96 -51.38
C MET A 24 -34.15 17.60 -52.86
N ILE A 25 -32.94 17.26 -53.27
CA ILE A 25 -32.64 16.91 -54.69
C ILE A 25 -33.19 15.52 -55.02
N ALA A 26 -33.14 14.56 -54.11
CA ALA A 26 -33.81 13.27 -54.29
C ALA A 26 -35.34 13.44 -54.41
N TYR A 27 -35.91 14.36 -53.65
CA TYR A 27 -37.32 14.71 -53.70
C TYR A 27 -37.70 15.42 -55.05
N ILE A 28 -36.89 16.34 -55.51
CA ILE A 28 -37.08 17.04 -56.82
C ILE A 28 -36.85 16.06 -57.98
N GLY A 29 -35.94 15.12 -57.86
CA GLY A 29 -35.70 14.05 -58.86
C GLY A 29 -36.91 13.13 -59.04
N ILE A 30 -37.56 12.75 -57.93
CA ILE A 30 -38.78 11.91 -57.94
C ILE A 30 -39.97 12.72 -58.53
N VAL A 31 -40.12 14.01 -58.18
CA VAL A 31 -41.15 14.86 -58.75
C VAL A 31 -40.94 15.14 -60.25
N ALA A 32 -39.68 15.29 -60.69
CA ALA A 32 -39.37 15.53 -62.10
C ALA A 32 -39.55 14.28 -63.03
N THR A 33 -39.41 13.09 -62.50
CA THR A 33 -39.68 11.86 -63.26
C THR A 33 -41.16 11.55 -63.39
N THR A 34 -42.01 12.03 -62.49
CA THR A 34 -43.44 11.86 -62.57
C THR A 34 -44.13 12.91 -63.47
N LEU A 35 -43.50 14.07 -63.73
CA LEU A 35 -44.04 15.09 -64.64
C LEU A 35 -43.84 14.80 -66.15
N ASN A 36 -43.08 13.77 -66.50
CA ASN A 36 -42.77 13.47 -67.91
C ASN A 36 -43.54 12.22 -68.49
N ALA A 37 -44.45 11.62 -67.73
CA ALA A 37 -45.35 10.56 -68.19
C ALA A 37 -46.75 11.19 -68.39
N GLY A 38 -47.16 11.24 -69.66
CA GLY A 38 -48.32 11.95 -70.17
C GLY A 38 -49.63 11.75 -69.45
N ALA A 39 -50.45 12.78 -69.58
CA ALA A 39 -51.76 12.96 -68.98
C ALA A 39 -52.67 11.74 -69.08
N THR A 40 -52.93 11.09 -67.95
CA THR A 40 -54.18 10.38 -67.64
C THR A 40 -54.27 10.21 -66.13
N ASN A 41 -55.28 10.86 -65.52
CA ASN A 41 -55.73 10.63 -64.14
C ASN A 41 -54.62 10.40 -63.08
N GLN A 42 -53.85 11.43 -62.75
CA GLN A 42 -53.08 11.40 -61.53
C GLN A 42 -53.96 11.74 -60.33
N ILE A 43 -54.28 10.73 -59.55
CA ILE A 43 -54.46 10.93 -58.14
C ILE A 43 -53.07 11.42 -57.68
N ASP A 44 -52.95 12.72 -57.32
CA ASP A 44 -51.82 13.24 -56.62
C ASP A 44 -51.70 12.43 -55.32
N ASN A 45 -50.83 11.41 -55.33
CA ASN A 45 -50.39 10.77 -54.11
C ASN A 45 -49.54 11.84 -53.38
N TYR A 46 -50.21 12.72 -52.70
CA TYR A 46 -49.59 13.66 -51.78
C TYR A 46 -49.02 12.82 -50.64
N VAL A 47 -47.77 12.53 -50.73
CA VAL A 47 -47.06 11.80 -49.69
C VAL A 47 -46.85 12.76 -48.55
N GLU A 48 -47.68 12.67 -47.52
CA GLU A 48 -47.54 13.47 -46.33
C GLU A 48 -46.22 13.15 -45.66
N THR A 49 -45.35 14.20 -45.55
CA THR A 49 -44.07 14.09 -44.83
C THR A 49 -44.22 14.81 -43.50
N ILE A 50 -43.55 14.31 -42.52
CA ILE A 50 -43.46 14.87 -41.17
C ILE A 50 -42.04 15.26 -40.83
N ASP A 51 -41.90 16.34 -40.03
CA ASP A 51 -40.63 16.75 -39.47
C ASP A 51 -40.29 15.88 -38.27
N VAL A 52 -39.14 15.25 -38.26
CA VAL A 52 -38.60 14.52 -37.11
C VAL A 52 -37.17 14.97 -36.86
N LYS A 53 -36.74 14.82 -35.61
CA LYS A 53 -35.36 15.11 -35.21
C LYS A 53 -34.62 13.80 -34.93
N VAL A 54 -33.34 13.79 -35.28
CA VAL A 54 -32.47 12.64 -34.92
C VAL A 54 -31.21 13.20 -34.29
N GLN A 55 -30.85 12.61 -33.18
CA GLN A 55 -29.58 12.85 -32.48
C GLN A 55 -28.80 11.54 -32.35
N ASP A 56 -27.63 11.49 -32.98
CA ASP A 56 -26.74 10.32 -32.93
C ASP A 56 -25.53 10.61 -32.02
N GLY A 57 -25.54 9.98 -30.87
CA GLY A 57 -24.49 10.16 -29.87
C GLY A 57 -24.38 11.64 -29.43
N ASN A 58 -23.16 12.16 -29.46
CA ASN A 58 -22.85 13.56 -29.14
C ASN A 58 -22.99 14.53 -30.32
N GLN A 59 -23.51 14.05 -31.44
CA GLN A 59 -23.72 14.94 -32.58
C GLN A 59 -24.90 15.92 -32.32
N ASP A 60 -24.88 17.06 -33.02
CA ASP A 60 -26.01 17.98 -32.98
C ASP A 60 -27.28 17.31 -33.52
N GLN A 61 -28.43 17.70 -32.96
CA GLN A 61 -29.73 17.29 -33.51
C GLN A 61 -29.87 17.78 -34.96
N LYS A 62 -30.40 16.89 -35.82
CA LYS A 62 -30.68 17.18 -37.22
C LYS A 62 -32.17 17.02 -37.49
N ASP A 63 -32.75 17.92 -38.23
CA ASP A 63 -34.13 17.86 -38.69
C ASP A 63 -34.21 17.12 -40.02
N TYR A 64 -35.18 16.20 -40.13
CA TYR A 64 -35.43 15.42 -41.32
C TYR A 64 -36.91 15.45 -41.68
N LEU A 65 -37.17 15.61 -43.00
CA LEU A 65 -38.49 15.44 -43.57
C LEU A 65 -38.64 13.99 -44.05
N ILE A 66 -39.47 13.24 -43.39
CA ILE A 66 -39.65 11.81 -43.67
C ILE A 66 -41.11 11.46 -43.90
N ARG A 67 -41.39 10.31 -44.52
CA ARG A 67 -42.71 9.66 -44.43
C ARG A 67 -42.88 9.08 -43.03
N GLN A 68 -44.10 9.11 -42.53
CA GLN A 68 -44.41 8.42 -41.29
C GLN A 68 -44.04 6.95 -41.40
N ALA A 69 -43.15 6.46 -40.58
CA ALA A 69 -42.62 5.11 -40.57
C ALA A 69 -42.19 4.68 -39.16
N SER A 70 -41.78 3.44 -38.97
CA SER A 70 -41.15 3.01 -37.74
C SER A 70 -39.76 3.63 -37.56
N VAL A 71 -39.32 3.76 -36.30
CA VAL A 71 -37.94 4.20 -35.97
C VAL A 71 -36.89 3.41 -36.76
N SER A 72 -37.06 2.09 -36.83
CA SER A 72 -36.16 1.23 -37.62
C SER A 72 -36.08 1.66 -39.05
N SER A 73 -37.25 1.87 -39.74
CA SER A 73 -37.27 2.25 -41.13
C SER A 73 -36.67 3.66 -41.37
N VAL A 74 -36.90 4.61 -40.43
CA VAL A 74 -36.30 5.93 -40.50
C VAL A 74 -34.77 5.86 -40.39
N LEU A 75 -34.23 5.07 -39.44
CA LEU A 75 -32.80 4.93 -39.27
C LEU A 75 -32.14 4.23 -40.47
N ASP A 76 -32.81 3.23 -41.05
CA ASP A 76 -32.35 2.55 -42.28
C ASP A 76 -32.31 3.51 -43.48
N ASP A 77 -33.35 4.33 -43.69
CA ASP A 77 -33.39 5.31 -44.74
C ASP A 77 -32.30 6.39 -44.60
N LEU A 78 -32.01 6.76 -43.36
CA LEU A 78 -30.94 7.73 -43.02
C LEU A 78 -29.56 7.06 -42.98
N LYS A 79 -29.46 5.75 -43.16
CA LYS A 79 -28.22 4.91 -43.08
C LYS A 79 -27.50 5.06 -41.73
N ILE A 80 -28.27 5.15 -40.69
CA ILE A 80 -27.78 5.17 -39.30
C ILE A 80 -27.91 3.76 -38.74
N SER A 81 -26.79 3.06 -38.64
CA SER A 81 -26.75 1.73 -38.02
C SER A 81 -26.80 1.84 -36.50
N VAL A 82 -27.56 0.99 -35.85
CA VAL A 82 -27.65 0.88 -34.40
C VAL A 82 -27.06 -0.46 -33.96
N ASN A 83 -26.15 -0.44 -33.02
CA ASN A 83 -25.56 -1.65 -32.44
C ASN A 83 -26.50 -2.23 -31.37
N PRO A 84 -26.41 -3.56 -31.09
CA PRO A 84 -27.28 -4.19 -30.07
C PRO A 84 -27.14 -3.59 -28.66
N GLN A 85 -26.04 -2.92 -28.37
CA GLN A 85 -25.79 -2.30 -27.06
C GLN A 85 -26.22 -0.83 -27.03
N ASP A 86 -26.47 -0.18 -28.17
CA ASP A 86 -26.90 1.20 -28.23
C ASP A 86 -28.29 1.36 -27.61
N ILE A 87 -28.52 2.47 -26.94
CA ILE A 87 -29.79 2.77 -26.27
C ILE A 87 -30.57 3.78 -27.11
N LEU A 88 -31.80 3.43 -27.41
CA LEU A 88 -32.76 4.32 -28.10
C LEU A 88 -33.78 4.82 -27.09
N ASN A 89 -34.17 6.08 -27.21
CA ASN A 89 -35.26 6.65 -26.42
C ASN A 89 -36.64 6.20 -26.90
N LEU A 90 -36.75 5.69 -28.13
CA LEU A 90 -37.99 5.15 -28.73
C LEU A 90 -37.76 3.71 -29.19
N ASP A 91 -38.77 2.87 -29.09
CA ASP A 91 -38.74 1.48 -29.60
C ASP A 91 -38.55 1.49 -31.12
N LEU A 92 -37.80 0.51 -31.65
CA LEU A 92 -37.58 0.36 -33.08
C LEU A 92 -38.84 0.23 -33.92
N ASN A 93 -39.92 -0.33 -33.35
CA ASN A 93 -41.22 -0.48 -33.99
C ASN A 93 -42.15 0.72 -33.76
N TYR A 94 -41.73 1.71 -32.95
CA TYR A 94 -42.52 2.91 -32.72
C TYR A 94 -42.71 3.68 -34.02
N ILE A 95 -43.95 4.03 -34.37
CA ILE A 95 -44.30 4.85 -35.52
C ILE A 95 -44.07 6.32 -35.16
N VAL A 96 -43.12 6.94 -35.79
CA VAL A 96 -42.73 8.33 -35.48
C VAL A 96 -43.82 9.31 -35.87
N ASN A 97 -43.99 10.35 -35.08
CA ASN A 97 -44.94 11.44 -35.30
C ASN A 97 -44.19 12.75 -35.54
N LYS A 98 -44.92 13.73 -36.06
CA LYS A 98 -44.38 15.07 -36.28
C LYS A 98 -43.81 15.65 -34.99
N GLY A 99 -42.54 16.06 -35.03
CA GLY A 99 -41.83 16.68 -33.92
C GLY A 99 -41.14 15.70 -32.99
N ASP A 100 -41.27 14.38 -33.20
CA ASP A 100 -40.53 13.41 -32.40
C ASP A 100 -39.00 13.54 -32.52
N LEU A 101 -38.31 13.25 -31.43
CA LEU A 101 -36.88 13.14 -31.40
C LEU A 101 -36.49 11.67 -31.28
N ILE A 102 -35.77 11.13 -32.24
CA ILE A 102 -35.08 9.86 -32.16
C ILE A 102 -33.67 10.11 -31.59
N GLN A 103 -33.41 9.68 -30.37
CA GLN A 103 -32.12 9.86 -29.74
C GLN A 103 -31.43 8.50 -29.60
N ILE A 104 -30.19 8.43 -30.06
CA ILE A 104 -29.35 7.24 -29.99
C ILE A 104 -28.21 7.53 -29.02
N THR A 105 -28.14 6.81 -27.90
CA THR A 105 -26.98 6.78 -27.03
C THR A 105 -26.06 5.69 -27.51
N ARG A 106 -24.88 6.05 -27.98
CA ARG A 106 -23.86 5.09 -28.45
C ARG A 106 -23.16 4.44 -27.26
N VAL A 107 -23.25 3.10 -27.19
CA VAL A 107 -22.63 2.31 -26.12
C VAL A 107 -21.50 1.47 -26.68
N ASN A 108 -20.33 1.57 -26.04
CA ASN A 108 -19.20 0.71 -26.34
C ASN A 108 -18.50 0.26 -25.04
N GLN A 109 -17.77 -0.84 -25.13
CA GLN A 109 -16.97 -1.36 -24.03
C GLN A 109 -15.51 -1.51 -24.47
N ALA A 110 -14.61 -1.27 -23.53
CA ALA A 110 -13.18 -1.50 -23.71
C ALA A 110 -12.59 -2.13 -22.45
N ASP A 111 -11.67 -3.06 -22.63
CA ASP A 111 -10.91 -3.64 -21.52
C ASP A 111 -9.63 -2.81 -21.33
N ILE A 112 -9.45 -2.27 -20.10
CA ILE A 112 -8.35 -1.37 -19.73
C ILE A 112 -7.54 -2.01 -18.62
N ASP A 113 -6.22 -2.08 -18.82
CA ASP A 113 -5.27 -2.55 -17.80
C ASP A 113 -4.76 -1.38 -16.96
N GLU A 114 -4.81 -1.54 -15.64
CA GLU A 114 -4.24 -0.60 -14.67
C GLU A 114 -3.23 -1.31 -13.78
N MET A 115 -2.06 -0.68 -13.60
CA MET A 115 -1.04 -1.16 -12.67
C MET A 115 -1.26 -0.51 -11.30
N ILE A 116 -1.45 -1.34 -10.28
CA ILE A 116 -1.65 -0.91 -8.90
C ILE A 116 -0.44 -1.33 -8.08
N THR A 117 0.14 -0.38 -7.36
CA THR A 117 1.20 -0.65 -6.39
C THR A 117 0.60 -1.22 -5.11
N VAL A 118 1.15 -2.34 -4.65
CA VAL A 118 0.88 -2.93 -3.33
C VAL A 118 2.04 -2.56 -2.42
N GLU A 119 1.76 -1.73 -1.43
CA GLU A 119 2.79 -1.26 -0.51
C GLU A 119 3.37 -2.41 0.32
N SER A 120 4.69 -2.36 0.57
CA SER A 120 5.34 -3.23 1.54
C SER A 120 5.00 -2.82 2.97
N ASN A 121 4.80 -3.78 3.86
CA ASN A 121 4.59 -3.49 5.28
C ASN A 121 5.93 -3.43 6.02
N THR A 122 5.88 -2.89 7.26
CA THR A 122 6.99 -2.98 8.20
C THR A 122 6.61 -3.94 9.32
N VAL A 123 7.40 -4.99 9.48
CA VAL A 123 7.24 -6.01 10.52
C VAL A 123 8.38 -5.86 11.53
N ASN A 124 8.04 -5.68 12.80
CA ASN A 124 9.00 -5.65 13.89
C ASN A 124 9.15 -7.05 14.48
N THR A 125 10.39 -7.50 14.59
CA THR A 125 10.74 -8.79 15.19
C THR A 125 11.72 -8.60 16.34
N THR A 126 11.82 -9.60 17.22
CA THR A 126 12.79 -9.62 18.30
C THR A 126 14.01 -10.44 17.90
N GLY A 127 15.20 -9.83 18.09
CA GLY A 127 16.47 -10.48 17.86
C GLY A 127 17.21 -10.82 19.16
N LEU A 128 18.31 -11.54 19.04
CA LEU A 128 19.17 -11.92 20.17
C LEU A 128 20.24 -10.86 20.48
N GLU A 129 20.57 -9.98 19.56
CA GLU A 129 21.61 -8.96 19.75
C GLU A 129 21.02 -7.75 20.48
N LEU A 130 21.26 -7.68 21.80
CA LEU A 130 20.74 -6.61 22.66
C LEU A 130 21.31 -5.24 22.30
N PHE A 131 20.51 -4.21 22.56
CA PHE A 131 20.85 -2.79 22.33
C PHE A 131 21.09 -2.45 20.87
N THR A 132 20.60 -3.28 19.95
CA THR A 132 20.66 -3.05 18.51
C THR A 132 19.26 -2.99 17.91
N THR A 133 19.15 -2.22 16.86
CA THR A 133 18.00 -2.25 15.95
C THR A 133 18.54 -2.21 14.53
N LYS A 134 18.19 -3.19 13.74
CA LYS A 134 18.68 -3.31 12.36
C LYS A 134 17.56 -3.69 11.41
N VAL A 135 17.70 -3.29 10.17
CA VAL A 135 16.88 -3.80 9.07
C VAL A 135 17.42 -5.19 8.70
N ALA A 136 16.69 -6.23 9.10
CA ALA A 136 17.04 -7.61 8.77
C ALA A 136 16.68 -7.95 7.32
N GLN A 137 15.63 -7.33 6.79
CA GLN A 137 15.19 -7.45 5.40
C GLN A 137 14.68 -6.11 4.91
N GLN A 138 15.16 -5.67 3.75
CA GLN A 138 14.63 -4.51 3.07
C GLN A 138 13.38 -4.89 2.29
N GLY A 139 12.29 -4.17 2.53
CA GLY A 139 11.01 -4.36 1.82
C GLY A 139 11.06 -3.82 0.40
N GLN A 140 10.18 -4.34 -0.42
CA GLN A 140 9.92 -3.87 -1.79
C GLN A 140 8.41 -3.89 -2.04
N ASN A 141 7.91 -2.85 -2.69
CA ASN A 141 6.52 -2.80 -3.11
C ASN A 141 6.24 -3.82 -4.20
N GLY A 142 5.07 -4.39 -4.16
CA GLY A 142 4.54 -5.28 -5.18
C GLY A 142 3.78 -4.52 -6.26
N GLN A 143 3.38 -5.24 -7.30
CA GLN A 143 2.52 -4.72 -8.36
C GLN A 143 1.44 -5.74 -8.73
N VAL A 144 0.23 -5.24 -8.90
CA VAL A 144 -0.91 -5.98 -9.40
C VAL A 144 -1.41 -5.29 -10.66
N LYS A 145 -1.64 -6.06 -11.71
CA LYS A 145 -2.32 -5.62 -12.91
C LYS A 145 -3.79 -5.97 -12.80
N ASN A 146 -4.65 -4.98 -12.74
CA ASN A 146 -6.09 -5.13 -12.81
C ASN A 146 -6.57 -4.83 -14.23
N THR A 147 -7.42 -5.69 -14.77
CA THR A 147 -8.11 -5.47 -16.04
C THR A 147 -9.56 -5.13 -15.75
N TYR A 148 -9.98 -3.97 -16.22
CA TYR A 148 -11.34 -3.48 -16.06
C TYR A 148 -12.06 -3.48 -17.39
N ARG A 149 -13.30 -3.94 -17.43
CA ARG A 149 -14.23 -3.68 -18.51
C ARG A 149 -14.92 -2.35 -18.26
N VAL A 150 -14.65 -1.38 -19.10
CA VAL A 150 -15.19 -0.02 -18.99
C VAL A 150 -16.28 0.15 -20.04
N THR A 151 -17.46 0.58 -19.60
CA THR A 151 -18.59 0.89 -20.46
C THR A 151 -18.67 2.40 -20.68
N TYR A 152 -18.79 2.80 -21.93
CA TYR A 152 -18.89 4.18 -22.33
C TYR A 152 -20.26 4.44 -22.98
N GLU A 153 -20.90 5.53 -22.60
CA GLU A 153 -22.07 6.09 -23.27
C GLU A 153 -21.68 7.43 -23.92
N ASN A 154 -21.88 7.51 -25.21
CA ASN A 154 -21.50 8.70 -26.00
C ASN A 154 -20.05 9.16 -25.70
N GLY A 155 -19.13 8.20 -25.48
CA GLY A 155 -17.73 8.47 -25.17
C GLY A 155 -17.41 8.82 -23.72
N ASN A 156 -18.41 8.94 -22.83
CA ASN A 156 -18.22 9.14 -21.41
C ASN A 156 -18.25 7.81 -20.66
N GLU A 157 -17.31 7.59 -19.75
CA GLU A 157 -17.32 6.41 -18.88
C GLU A 157 -18.55 6.47 -17.95
N VAL A 158 -19.39 5.43 -18.01
CA VAL A 158 -20.59 5.29 -17.17
C VAL A 158 -20.54 4.09 -16.24
N GLY A 159 -19.61 3.16 -16.49
CA GLY A 159 -19.46 1.99 -15.65
C GLY A 159 -18.09 1.36 -15.82
N ARG A 160 -17.63 0.72 -14.74
CA ARG A 160 -16.35 0.02 -14.70
C ARG A 160 -16.49 -1.25 -13.87
N GLU A 161 -16.12 -2.39 -14.41
CA GLU A 161 -16.14 -3.68 -13.76
C GLU A 161 -14.75 -4.31 -13.77
N LEU A 162 -14.27 -4.80 -12.61
CA LEU A 162 -13.04 -5.56 -12.53
C LEU A 162 -13.28 -6.97 -13.09
N ILE A 163 -12.68 -7.29 -14.24
CA ILE A 163 -12.82 -8.58 -14.91
C ILE A 163 -11.61 -9.49 -14.75
N GLY A 164 -10.47 -8.95 -14.29
CA GLY A 164 -9.26 -9.71 -14.08
C GLY A 164 -8.32 -9.01 -13.12
N SER A 165 -7.55 -9.81 -12.36
CA SER A 165 -6.48 -9.32 -11.50
C SER A 165 -5.31 -10.30 -11.54
N GLN A 166 -4.11 -9.82 -11.79
CA GLN A 166 -2.90 -10.62 -11.86
C GLN A 166 -1.79 -9.98 -11.03
N VAL A 167 -1.22 -10.75 -10.12
CA VAL A 167 -0.02 -10.33 -9.40
C VAL A 167 1.17 -10.36 -10.36
N VAL A 168 1.78 -9.20 -10.61
CA VAL A 168 2.98 -9.04 -11.44
C VAL A 168 4.23 -9.25 -10.59
N SER A 169 4.25 -8.65 -9.41
CA SER A 169 5.27 -8.88 -8.39
C SER A 169 4.64 -8.82 -7.00
N GLN A 170 5.08 -9.71 -6.12
CA GLN A 170 4.63 -9.68 -4.73
C GLN A 170 5.39 -8.60 -3.95
N ALA A 171 4.69 -7.92 -3.04
CA ALA A 171 5.35 -7.07 -2.05
C ALA A 171 6.16 -7.95 -1.09
N THR A 172 7.32 -7.44 -0.70
CA THR A 172 8.17 -8.04 0.33
C THR A 172 8.23 -7.09 1.51
N ASP A 173 7.98 -7.59 2.72
CA ASP A 173 7.94 -6.74 3.90
C ASP A 173 9.33 -6.29 4.34
N THR A 174 9.43 -5.08 4.87
CA THR A 174 10.60 -4.63 5.63
C THR A 174 10.57 -5.29 7.00
N ILE A 175 11.64 -6.02 7.37
CA ILE A 175 11.77 -6.61 8.70
C ILE A 175 12.78 -5.80 9.51
N ILE A 176 12.32 -5.21 10.60
CA ILE A 176 13.14 -4.52 11.59
C ILE A 176 13.30 -5.43 12.79
N GLU A 177 14.54 -5.82 13.08
CA GLU A 177 14.88 -6.66 14.24
C GLU A 177 15.42 -5.77 15.36
N THR A 178 14.80 -5.83 16.53
CA THR A 178 15.25 -5.16 17.76
C THR A 178 15.60 -6.19 18.81
N GLY A 179 16.81 -6.07 19.38
CA GLY A 179 17.27 -6.98 20.42
C GLY A 179 16.41 -6.91 21.69
N ALA A 180 15.99 -8.05 22.18
CA ALA A 180 15.20 -8.19 23.41
C ALA A 180 15.91 -9.05 24.45
N VAL A 181 15.68 -8.72 25.74
CA VAL A 181 16.24 -9.49 26.85
C VAL A 181 15.54 -10.84 26.95
N GLN A 182 16.25 -11.88 26.57
CA GLN A 182 15.81 -13.27 26.59
C GLN A 182 17.01 -14.22 26.75
N GLU A 183 16.75 -15.45 27.08
CA GLU A 183 17.80 -16.48 27.15
C GLU A 183 18.49 -16.63 25.78
N GLY A 184 19.82 -16.69 25.78
CA GLY A 184 20.65 -16.73 24.59
C GLY A 184 20.94 -15.33 23.97
N ALA A 185 20.27 -14.28 24.42
CA ALA A 185 20.56 -12.92 23.93
C ALA A 185 22.00 -12.51 24.32
N PHE A 186 22.64 -11.75 23.46
CA PHE A 186 24.04 -11.35 23.62
C PHE A 186 24.27 -9.89 23.23
N PHE A 187 25.38 -9.36 23.68
CA PHE A 187 25.88 -8.06 23.25
C PHE A 187 27.40 -7.93 23.49
N THR A 188 28.02 -7.06 22.76
CA THR A 188 29.40 -6.63 23.01
C THR A 188 29.36 -5.26 23.68
N GLY A 189 30.08 -5.12 24.77
CA GLY A 189 29.99 -3.89 25.54
C GLY A 189 31.22 -3.60 26.40
N ARG A 190 31.04 -2.61 27.27
CA ARG A 190 32.06 -2.17 28.22
C ARG A 190 31.87 -2.83 29.57
N LEU A 191 32.90 -3.51 30.06
CA LEU A 191 32.99 -3.97 31.43
C LEU A 191 33.83 -3.01 32.26
N THR A 192 33.33 -2.62 33.43
CA THR A 192 34.03 -1.81 34.41
C THR A 192 33.94 -2.49 35.79
N THR A 193 34.68 -1.99 36.77
CA THR A 193 34.66 -2.52 38.15
C THR A 193 34.22 -1.42 39.09
N TYR A 194 33.46 -1.79 40.14
CA TYR A 194 33.05 -0.86 41.22
C TYR A 194 33.33 -1.46 42.60
N GLY A 195 33.45 -0.57 43.60
CA GLY A 195 33.57 -0.90 44.99
C GLY A 195 32.26 -0.64 45.76
N GLY A 196 32.13 -1.25 46.92
CA GLY A 196 31.01 -0.95 47.81
C GLY A 196 31.08 0.43 48.43
N ASP A 197 32.21 1.10 48.32
CA ASP A 197 32.56 2.45 48.79
C ASP A 197 32.62 3.50 47.64
N CYS A 198 32.17 3.17 46.45
CA CYS A 198 32.13 4.13 45.34
C CYS A 198 31.25 5.34 45.64
N ALA A 199 31.50 6.46 44.97
CA ALA A 199 30.74 7.70 45.17
C ALA A 199 29.21 7.47 45.01
N GLY A 200 28.43 7.71 46.02
CA GLY A 200 26.99 7.45 46.09
C GLY A 200 26.62 6.02 46.49
N GLY A 201 27.59 5.13 46.76
CA GLY A 201 27.36 3.82 47.29
C GLY A 201 27.21 3.82 48.81
N ASN A 202 26.37 2.94 49.36
CA ASN A 202 26.19 2.73 50.79
C ASN A 202 26.51 1.32 51.22
N GLY A 203 27.29 0.58 50.41
CA GLY A 203 27.64 -0.81 50.65
C GLY A 203 26.48 -1.79 50.47
N THR A 204 25.41 -1.38 49.83
CA THR A 204 24.21 -2.20 49.58
C THR A 204 23.75 -2.02 48.14
N SER A 205 23.54 -3.10 47.46
CA SER A 205 23.02 -3.10 46.08
C SER A 205 21.57 -2.64 46.02
N SER A 206 21.08 -2.32 44.83
CA SER A 206 19.68 -1.94 44.56
C SER A 206 18.68 -3.05 44.95
N THR A 207 19.11 -4.31 45.05
CA THR A 207 18.28 -5.43 45.54
C THR A 207 18.37 -5.66 47.03
N GLY A 208 19.18 -4.88 47.74
CA GLY A 208 19.37 -5.02 49.19
C GLY A 208 20.45 -6.00 49.60
N ILE A 209 21.25 -6.52 48.68
CA ILE A 209 22.39 -7.37 48.94
C ILE A 209 23.54 -6.52 49.46
N LYS A 210 24.11 -6.89 50.59
CA LYS A 210 25.26 -6.17 51.16
C LYS A 210 26.51 -6.48 50.30
N LEU A 211 27.19 -5.44 49.91
CA LEU A 211 28.43 -5.43 49.10
C LEU A 211 29.53 -4.79 49.93
N SER A 212 29.96 -5.49 50.96
CA SER A 212 31.00 -4.99 51.86
C SER A 212 32.37 -4.97 51.23
N PRO A 213 33.08 -3.84 51.27
CA PRO A 213 34.44 -3.79 50.80
C PRO A 213 35.44 -4.67 51.57
N ILE A 214 35.13 -4.94 52.86
CA ILE A 214 36.03 -5.68 53.76
C ILE A 214 35.64 -7.15 53.84
N SER A 215 34.34 -7.44 54.03
CA SER A 215 33.83 -8.81 54.25
C SER A 215 33.13 -9.41 53.05
N GLY A 216 33.18 -8.76 51.89
CA GLY A 216 32.63 -9.29 50.64
C GLY A 216 31.11 -9.24 50.56
N VAL A 217 30.56 -10.00 49.63
CA VAL A 217 29.12 -10.10 49.41
C VAL A 217 28.49 -10.87 50.55
N GLN A 218 27.54 -10.30 51.25
CA GLN A 218 26.84 -10.88 52.40
C GLN A 218 27.78 -11.47 53.50
N GLY A 219 28.99 -10.93 53.63
CA GLY A 219 29.97 -11.37 54.62
C GLY A 219 30.71 -12.64 54.22
N SER A 220 30.72 -13.00 52.98
CA SER A 220 31.35 -14.24 52.46
C SER A 220 32.84 -14.12 52.20
N ASN A 221 33.47 -12.98 52.44
CA ASN A 221 34.85 -12.65 52.05
C ASN A 221 35.13 -12.89 50.53
N SER A 222 34.10 -12.78 49.70
CA SER A 222 34.16 -13.03 48.25
C SER A 222 33.38 -11.96 47.49
N PRO A 223 33.76 -11.63 46.25
CA PRO A 223 33.00 -10.75 45.37
C PRO A 223 31.77 -11.43 44.74
N LYS A 224 31.50 -12.69 45.08
CA LYS A 224 30.44 -13.50 44.50
C LYS A 224 29.27 -13.71 45.44
N LEU A 225 28.06 -13.70 44.90
CA LEU A 225 26.83 -14.10 45.56
C LEU A 225 26.56 -15.60 45.30
N THR A 226 26.26 -16.38 46.33
CA THR A 226 25.74 -17.73 46.14
C THR A 226 24.23 -17.67 45.92
N TYR A 227 23.79 -18.16 44.76
CA TYR A 227 22.40 -18.24 44.36
C TYR A 227 22.11 -19.59 43.71
N ASN A 228 21.08 -20.28 44.18
CA ASN A 228 20.71 -21.63 43.72
C ASN A 228 21.90 -22.61 43.66
N GLY A 229 22.75 -22.60 44.70
CA GLY A 229 23.88 -23.49 44.86
C GLY A 229 25.10 -23.18 43.97
N ARG A 230 25.09 -22.04 43.24
CA ARG A 230 26.21 -21.56 42.41
C ARG A 230 26.65 -20.16 42.84
N SER A 231 27.93 -19.84 42.60
CA SER A 231 28.49 -18.53 42.92
C SER A 231 28.66 -17.68 41.67
N TYR A 232 28.14 -16.47 41.74
CA TYR A 232 28.11 -15.48 40.63
C TYR A 232 28.70 -14.17 41.06
N TYR A 233 29.47 -13.51 40.20
CA TYR A 233 29.89 -12.13 40.43
C TYR A 233 28.67 -11.20 40.49
N CYS A 234 28.69 -10.24 41.42
CA CYS A 234 27.63 -9.26 41.50
C CYS A 234 27.78 -8.18 40.40
N LEU A 235 26.75 -7.98 39.62
CA LEU A 235 26.74 -7.03 38.49
C LEU A 235 25.77 -5.88 38.70
N ALA A 236 26.19 -4.69 38.28
CA ALA A 236 25.26 -3.59 37.91
C ALA A 236 25.10 -3.57 36.41
N ALA A 237 23.87 -3.40 35.95
CA ALA A 237 23.49 -3.44 34.55
C ALA A 237 22.43 -2.39 34.20
N ASP A 238 22.15 -2.20 32.91
CA ASP A 238 21.06 -1.38 32.41
C ASP A 238 19.70 -1.81 33.01
N PRO A 239 18.80 -0.85 33.31
CA PRO A 239 17.46 -1.16 33.83
C PRO A 239 16.63 -2.13 32.99
N SER A 240 16.85 -2.19 31.67
CA SER A 240 16.16 -3.14 30.79
C SER A 240 16.50 -4.60 31.06
N ILE A 241 17.68 -4.89 31.66
CA ILE A 241 18.09 -6.23 32.08
C ILE A 241 17.56 -6.49 33.50
N PRO A 242 16.60 -7.39 33.71
CA PRO A 242 15.99 -7.61 35.03
C PRO A 242 17.01 -8.05 36.11
N PHE A 243 16.74 -7.67 37.36
CA PHE A 243 17.51 -8.20 38.48
C PHE A 243 17.38 -9.75 38.57
N GLY A 244 18.46 -10.41 38.91
CA GLY A 244 18.55 -11.88 38.93
C GLY A 244 18.93 -12.50 37.60
N THR A 245 19.07 -11.69 36.54
CA THR A 245 19.58 -12.18 35.26
C THR A 245 21.01 -12.67 35.41
N ILE A 246 21.28 -13.88 34.92
CA ILE A 246 22.62 -14.47 34.91
C ILE A 246 23.24 -14.20 33.54
N ILE A 247 24.45 -13.64 33.57
CA ILE A 247 25.20 -13.24 32.37
C ILE A 247 26.55 -13.96 32.36
N GLU A 248 26.84 -14.63 31.26
CA GLU A 248 28.17 -15.13 30.92
C GLU A 248 29.02 -13.96 30.37
N ILE A 249 30.24 -13.87 30.83
CA ILE A 249 31.16 -12.76 30.53
C ILE A 249 32.45 -13.37 29.97
N THR A 250 32.79 -13.04 28.75
CA THR A 250 34.00 -13.49 28.06
C THR A 250 34.73 -12.32 27.41
N ASN A 251 35.94 -12.55 26.92
CA ASN A 251 36.79 -11.52 26.29
C ASN A 251 36.99 -10.29 27.18
N HIS A 252 37.40 -10.50 28.40
CA HIS A 252 37.70 -9.45 29.38
C HIS A 252 39.17 -9.51 29.83
N ASN A 253 39.63 -8.41 30.48
CA ASN A 253 41.02 -8.27 30.97
C ASN A 253 41.16 -8.40 32.52
N LEU A 254 40.13 -8.94 33.18
CA LEU A 254 40.14 -9.14 34.61
C LEU A 254 40.91 -10.44 34.96
N SER A 255 41.64 -10.48 36.11
CA SER A 255 42.35 -11.68 36.61
C SER A 255 41.40 -12.65 37.32
N ILE A 256 40.32 -13.03 36.61
CA ILE A 256 39.32 -14.01 37.00
C ILE A 256 39.27 -15.10 35.92
N GLU A 257 38.34 -16.05 36.04
CA GLU A 257 38.10 -17.08 35.05
C GLU A 257 37.85 -16.46 33.65
N SER A 258 38.45 -17.01 32.59
CA SER A 258 38.28 -16.52 31.21
C SER A 258 36.83 -16.48 30.75
N THR A 259 35.99 -17.35 31.29
CA THR A 259 34.54 -17.36 31.21
C THR A 259 33.99 -17.18 32.61
N ALA A 260 33.56 -15.98 32.93
CA ALA A 260 32.97 -15.65 34.22
C ALA A 260 31.45 -15.60 34.15
N TYR A 261 30.80 -15.88 35.26
CA TYR A 261 29.34 -15.79 35.37
C TYR A 261 28.97 -14.75 36.45
N GLY A 262 28.15 -13.80 36.06
CA GLY A 262 27.65 -12.79 36.99
C GLY A 262 26.13 -12.77 37.05
N ILE A 263 25.62 -12.23 38.17
CA ILE A 263 24.18 -12.04 38.40
C ILE A 263 23.88 -10.57 38.63
N VAL A 264 22.85 -10.08 37.97
CA VAL A 264 22.46 -8.67 38.06
C VAL A 264 21.76 -8.40 39.39
N VAL A 265 22.41 -7.62 40.24
CA VAL A 265 21.92 -7.27 41.58
C VAL A 265 21.84 -5.78 41.83
N ASP A 266 22.45 -4.99 40.97
CA ASP A 266 22.62 -3.55 41.20
C ASP A 266 22.31 -2.69 39.97
N ARG A 267 22.26 -1.36 40.20
CA ARG A 267 22.11 -0.32 39.20
C ARG A 267 23.09 0.80 39.48
N GLY A 268 23.71 1.29 38.43
CA GLY A 268 24.54 2.50 38.50
C GLY A 268 23.96 3.57 37.59
N GLY A 269 24.01 4.84 38.04
CA GLY A 269 23.50 5.98 37.26
C GLY A 269 24.17 6.06 35.85
N ALA A 270 25.45 5.70 35.78
CA ALA A 270 26.24 5.69 34.53
C ALA A 270 26.23 4.33 33.81
N ILE A 271 25.56 3.29 34.34
CA ILE A 271 25.51 1.94 33.76
C ILE A 271 24.24 1.82 32.95
N LYS A 272 24.35 2.13 31.66
CA LYS A 272 23.26 2.17 30.67
C LYS A 272 23.68 1.47 29.39
N GLY A 273 22.68 0.91 28.68
CA GLY A 273 22.89 0.22 27.43
C GLY A 273 23.85 -0.98 27.60
N ASN A 274 24.85 -1.08 26.75
CA ASN A 274 25.81 -2.18 26.71
C ASN A 274 26.93 -2.09 27.75
N LYS A 275 26.73 -1.36 28.88
CA LYS A 275 27.68 -1.30 29.98
C LYS A 275 27.28 -2.25 31.10
N ILE A 276 28.26 -2.99 31.60
CA ILE A 276 28.17 -3.82 32.81
C ILE A 276 29.26 -3.37 33.77
N ASP A 277 28.92 -3.30 35.05
CA ASP A 277 29.88 -3.04 36.12
C ASP A 277 29.90 -4.22 37.09
N ILE A 278 31.10 -4.71 37.44
CA ILE A 278 31.28 -5.87 38.26
C ILE A 278 31.84 -5.46 39.62
N PHE A 279 31.23 -5.95 40.69
CA PHE A 279 31.68 -5.66 42.04
C PHE A 279 33.07 -6.29 42.31
N ASN A 280 34.03 -5.49 42.77
CA ASN A 280 35.42 -5.88 43.01
C ASN A 280 35.97 -5.44 44.38
N GLY A 281 35.12 -5.26 45.36
CA GLY A 281 35.55 -4.84 46.72
C GLY A 281 35.61 -3.34 46.88
N THR A 282 36.79 -2.80 47.08
CA THR A 282 37.03 -1.33 47.20
C THR A 282 38.06 -0.89 46.16
N GLU A 283 38.21 0.41 45.99
CA GLU A 283 39.32 0.95 45.20
C GLU A 283 40.70 0.65 45.82
N ALA A 284 40.75 0.53 47.14
CA ALA A 284 41.95 0.24 47.93
C ALA A 284 42.22 -1.25 48.14
N GLY A 285 41.18 -2.11 48.17
CA GLY A 285 41.26 -3.55 48.44
C GLY A 285 40.46 -4.38 47.43
N LYS A 286 41.02 -4.59 46.24
CA LYS A 286 40.35 -5.31 45.14
C LYS A 286 40.49 -6.82 45.29
N TYR A 287 39.42 -7.54 45.01
CA TYR A 287 39.40 -9.01 44.98
C TYR A 287 40.14 -9.57 43.74
N PHE A 288 40.21 -8.79 42.68
CA PHE A 288 40.90 -9.16 41.44
C PHE A 288 41.46 -7.94 40.75
N THR A 289 42.48 -8.14 39.90
CA THR A 289 43.10 -7.12 39.12
C THR A 289 42.49 -7.00 37.73
N GLY A 290 42.88 -6.01 36.99
CA GLY A 290 42.32 -5.67 35.70
C GLY A 290 41.46 -4.41 35.81
N GLY A 291 41.02 -3.91 34.69
CA GLY A 291 40.28 -2.65 34.61
C GLY A 291 39.23 -2.67 33.54
N THR A 292 38.96 -1.49 33.00
CA THR A 292 37.98 -1.32 31.92
C THR A 292 38.36 -2.13 30.67
N SER A 293 37.43 -2.97 30.24
CA SER A 293 37.45 -3.65 28.94
C SER A 293 36.33 -3.12 28.04
N LYS A 294 36.67 -2.80 26.77
CA LYS A 294 35.70 -2.17 25.86
C LYS A 294 34.95 -3.15 24.95
N ASN A 295 35.51 -4.33 24.74
CA ASN A 295 34.98 -5.32 23.80
C ASN A 295 34.63 -6.64 24.50
N THR A 296 34.16 -6.57 25.75
CA THR A 296 33.71 -7.72 26.52
C THR A 296 32.44 -8.26 25.88
N GLN A 297 32.38 -9.59 25.79
CA GLN A 297 31.20 -10.27 25.28
C GLN A 297 30.31 -10.72 26.46
N PHE A 298 29.04 -10.43 26.34
CA PHE A 298 28.03 -10.78 27.33
C PHE A 298 26.94 -11.61 26.67
N LYS A 299 26.55 -12.72 27.36
CA LYS A 299 25.47 -13.56 26.92
C LYS A 299 24.52 -13.84 28.08
N ILE A 300 23.24 -13.65 27.88
CA ILE A 300 22.22 -13.96 28.88
C ILE A 300 22.02 -15.48 28.94
N ILE A 301 22.29 -16.04 30.11
CA ILE A 301 22.11 -17.47 30.40
C ILE A 301 20.71 -17.75 30.93
N SER A 302 20.19 -16.84 31.76
CA SER A 302 18.81 -16.91 32.24
C SER A 302 18.34 -15.52 32.60
N VAL A 303 17.06 -15.23 32.35
CA VAL A 303 16.44 -13.95 32.69
C VAL A 303 15.93 -13.98 34.11
N GLY A 304 16.27 -12.94 34.88
CA GLY A 304 15.88 -12.85 36.27
C GLY A 304 14.42 -12.45 36.49
N SER A 305 13.88 -12.75 37.64
CA SER A 305 12.47 -12.47 38.00
C SER A 305 12.24 -11.07 38.60
N GLY A 306 13.26 -10.25 38.66
CA GLY A 306 13.17 -8.88 39.20
C GLY A 306 13.73 -8.72 40.60
N LYS A 307 13.36 -7.63 41.32
CA LYS A 307 14.03 -7.19 42.54
C LYS A 307 14.08 -8.21 43.70
N ASN A 308 13.13 -9.12 43.78
CA ASN A 308 12.99 -10.07 44.87
C ASN A 308 13.51 -11.49 44.51
N PHE A 309 14.28 -11.64 43.43
CA PHE A 309 14.75 -12.92 42.91
C PHE A 309 15.50 -13.83 43.91
N TRP A 310 16.09 -13.23 44.94
CA TRP A 310 16.95 -13.90 45.92
C TRP A 310 16.31 -14.07 47.33
N LYS A 311 15.08 -13.60 47.54
CA LYS A 311 14.32 -13.69 48.80
C LYS A 311 13.52 -14.95 48.90
#